data_0b688e8e520262095c6b3909d6078fab
#
_entry.id   0b688e8e520262095c6b3909d6078fab
#
_cell.length_a   1.000
_cell.length_b   1.000
_cell.length_c   1.000
_cell.angle_alpha   90.00
_cell.angle_beta   90.00
_cell.angle_gamma   90.00
#
_symmetry.space_group_name_H-M   'P 1'
#
loop_
_entity.id
_entity.type
_entity.pdbx_description
1 polymer ?
#
loop_
_entity_poly.entity_id
_entity_poly.type
_entity_poly.pdbx_seq_one_letter_code
_entity_poly.pdbx_strand_id
1 'polypeptide(L)'
;MTTQTRASVVFVCVISVSLLPFGRPRRETVGLSSSPSAFEAQAAGEAFLDRYVDGDGRVVRRDQGGDTVSEGQAYGLLAAVIANDEGAFDEIWDWTTTELVRSDGLMAWRWDDGAVVDDEPASDADLDAARALVLAGDRFGRDDLREEGVELATVIADRLTAETERGLILLPGLWAADREPYAYNPSYASPVAFEVLGEATGDPRWAELHAGSAAVTAEILNATDLPPDWAQVHADGLIEPMPGPLGEGDPVQYAFDAPRLMLRYAESCTPDDVALAALPFEALDREKDIASRLDLGAGPLSDEQSAIGFTARAAAAQATGDEVASTTDLERAAQLSAEYPTYYGDAWVMLATAMLTDDALGGCGKAAA
;
A
#
# COMPACT_ATOMS: atom_id res chain seq x y z
N MET A 1 -21.28 -42.34 3.27
CA MET A 1 -21.26 -40.99 2.67
C MET A 1 -20.65 -40.07 3.71
N THR A 2 -19.35 -39.91 3.66
CA THR A 2 -18.59 -39.07 4.58
C THR A 2 -18.24 -37.78 3.81
N THR A 3 -18.90 -36.71 4.18
CA THR A 3 -18.65 -35.34 3.65
C THR A 3 -17.32 -34.90 4.24
N GLN A 4 -16.28 -34.83 3.43
CA GLN A 4 -15.04 -34.15 3.78
C GLN A 4 -15.27 -32.63 3.59
N THR A 5 -15.38 -31.96 4.70
CA THR A 5 -15.29 -30.50 4.74
C THR A 5 -13.84 -30.12 4.41
N ARG A 6 -13.62 -29.51 3.26
CA ARG A 6 -12.34 -28.88 2.95
C ARG A 6 -12.23 -27.63 3.83
N ALA A 7 -11.36 -27.66 4.80
CA ALA A 7 -10.92 -26.47 5.48
C ALA A 7 -10.00 -25.71 4.51
N SER A 8 -10.49 -24.63 3.93
CA SER A 8 -9.64 -23.66 3.24
C SER A 8 -8.74 -23.02 4.29
N VAL A 9 -7.46 -23.30 4.23
CA VAL A 9 -6.46 -22.63 5.06
C VAL A 9 -6.18 -21.30 4.38
N VAL A 10 -6.75 -20.24 4.92
CA VAL A 10 -6.41 -18.87 4.49
C VAL A 10 -4.95 -18.62 4.91
N PHE A 11 -4.05 -18.68 3.95
CA PHE A 11 -2.65 -18.26 4.14
C PHE A 11 -2.60 -16.75 4.05
N VAL A 12 -2.49 -16.16 5.18
CA VAL A 12 -2.31 -14.71 5.30
C VAL A 12 -0.93 -14.33 4.85
N CYS A 13 -0.83 -13.25 4.10
CA CYS A 13 0.42 -12.65 3.66
C CYS A 13 1.23 -12.17 4.89
N VAL A 14 1.95 -13.10 5.52
CA VAL A 14 3.04 -12.75 6.39
C VAL A 14 4.20 -12.44 5.48
N ILE A 15 4.57 -11.16 5.35
CA ILE A 15 5.78 -10.73 4.65
C ILE A 15 6.96 -11.27 5.47
N SER A 16 7.40 -12.49 5.15
CA SER A 16 8.61 -13.05 5.73
C SER A 16 9.81 -12.45 5.01
N VAL A 17 10.30 -11.32 5.52
CA VAL A 17 11.59 -10.76 5.08
C VAL A 17 12.68 -11.70 5.58
N SER A 18 13.30 -12.45 4.68
CA SER A 18 14.45 -13.31 4.99
C SER A 18 15.66 -12.43 5.27
N LEU A 19 16.01 -12.30 6.54
CA LEU A 19 17.18 -11.57 7.01
C LEU A 19 18.41 -12.46 6.95
N LEU A 20 19.39 -12.10 6.12
CA LEU A 20 20.73 -12.72 6.11
C LEU A 20 21.62 -12.03 7.15
N PRO A 21 22.52 -12.76 7.85
CA PRO A 21 23.38 -12.18 8.88
C PRO A 21 24.50 -11.31 8.29
N PHE A 22 24.66 -10.14 8.85
CA PHE A 22 25.55 -9.07 8.40
C PHE A 22 27.04 -9.27 8.72
N GLY A 23 27.88 -9.09 7.68
CA GLY A 23 29.30 -8.78 7.82
C GLY A 23 29.51 -7.26 7.75
N ARG A 24 30.28 -6.69 8.69
CA ARG A 24 30.55 -5.24 8.76
C ARG A 24 31.40 -4.78 7.56
N PRO A 25 30.97 -3.78 6.77
CA PRO A 25 31.81 -3.14 5.77
C PRO A 25 32.69 -2.02 6.34
N ARG A 26 33.87 -1.85 5.74
CA ARG A 26 34.81 -0.76 5.99
C ARG A 26 34.24 0.56 5.46
N ARG A 27 34.36 1.62 6.27
CA ARG A 27 34.06 3.00 5.87
C ARG A 27 35.06 3.48 4.81
N GLU A 28 34.56 3.77 3.62
CA GLU A 28 35.21 4.73 2.70
C GLU A 28 34.34 6.00 2.69
N THR A 29 35.00 7.12 3.02
CA THR A 29 34.38 8.45 2.98
C THR A 29 34.30 8.89 1.52
N VAL A 30 33.11 8.85 0.93
CA VAL A 30 32.82 9.52 -0.36
C VAL A 30 32.35 10.93 -0.09
N GLY A 31 33.02 11.87 -0.71
CA GLY A 31 32.78 13.30 -0.52
C GLY A 31 31.39 13.70 -1.03
N LEU A 32 30.68 14.47 -0.21
CA LEU A 32 29.41 15.13 -0.52
C LEU A 32 29.66 16.18 -1.62
N SER A 33 29.16 15.91 -2.80
CA SER A 33 29.03 16.90 -3.87
C SER A 33 27.66 16.74 -4.50
N SER A 34 26.95 17.83 -4.55
CA SER A 34 25.67 18.14 -5.17
C SER A 34 24.44 17.57 -4.45
N SER A 35 23.55 18.48 -4.07
CA SER A 35 22.17 18.20 -3.72
C SER A 35 21.57 17.28 -4.79
N PRO A 36 20.97 16.14 -4.43
CA PRO A 36 20.18 15.41 -5.38
C PRO A 36 19.00 16.31 -5.75
N SER A 37 19.01 16.75 -6.98
CA SER A 37 17.84 17.37 -7.57
C SER A 37 16.70 16.36 -7.42
N ALA A 38 15.63 16.81 -6.75
CA ALA A 38 14.35 16.16 -6.63
C ALA A 38 14.30 14.70 -7.06
N PHE A 39 13.91 13.80 -6.18
CA PHE A 39 13.48 12.47 -6.54
C PHE A 39 12.51 12.63 -7.72
N GLU A 40 12.98 12.40 -8.93
CA GLU A 40 12.11 12.43 -10.08
C GLU A 40 11.23 11.17 -9.97
N ALA A 41 9.96 11.36 -9.63
CA ALA A 41 8.99 10.25 -9.50
C ALA A 41 9.02 9.35 -10.72
N GLN A 42 9.10 9.92 -11.93
CA GLN A 42 9.22 9.19 -13.17
C GLN A 42 10.43 8.23 -13.17
N ALA A 43 11.61 8.70 -12.77
CA ALA A 43 12.81 7.85 -12.74
C ALA A 43 12.69 6.72 -11.70
N ALA A 44 11.98 6.96 -10.60
CA ALA A 44 11.69 5.92 -9.61
C ALA A 44 10.75 4.85 -10.17
N GLY A 45 9.72 5.25 -10.93
CA GLY A 45 8.84 4.33 -11.65
C GLY A 45 9.60 3.48 -12.68
N GLU A 46 10.40 4.11 -13.54
CA GLU A 46 11.25 3.43 -14.53
C GLU A 46 12.19 2.42 -13.85
N ALA A 47 12.83 2.79 -12.74
CA ALA A 47 13.74 1.91 -12.02
C ALA A 47 13.02 0.69 -11.37
N PHE A 48 11.79 0.85 -10.90
CA PHE A 48 10.98 -0.25 -10.41
C PHE A 48 10.59 -1.21 -11.54
N LEU A 49 10.11 -0.69 -12.67
CA LEU A 49 9.77 -1.49 -13.86
C LEU A 49 10.96 -2.29 -14.33
N ASP A 50 12.11 -1.65 -14.53
CA ASP A 50 13.35 -2.31 -14.98
C ASP A 50 13.81 -3.45 -14.05
N ARG A 51 13.57 -3.29 -12.74
CA ARG A 51 14.07 -4.26 -11.76
C ARG A 51 13.13 -5.42 -11.52
N TYR A 52 11.81 -5.19 -11.50
CA TYR A 52 10.85 -6.17 -11.00
C TYR A 52 9.90 -6.70 -12.04
N VAL A 53 9.76 -6.08 -13.22
CA VAL A 53 8.88 -6.56 -14.29
C VAL A 53 9.67 -7.46 -15.25
N ASP A 54 9.18 -8.68 -15.46
CA ASP A 54 9.70 -9.57 -16.50
C ASP A 54 9.14 -9.17 -17.87
N GLY A 55 9.76 -9.62 -18.96
CA GLY A 55 9.38 -9.25 -20.32
C GLY A 55 8.02 -9.78 -20.80
N ASP A 56 7.29 -10.46 -19.93
CA ASP A 56 5.89 -10.88 -20.15
C ASP A 56 4.87 -10.05 -19.36
N GLY A 57 5.34 -9.02 -18.66
CA GLY A 57 4.50 -8.14 -17.81
C GLY A 57 4.32 -8.62 -16.37
N ARG A 58 4.95 -9.70 -15.98
CA ARG A 58 4.88 -10.24 -14.63
C ARG A 58 5.76 -9.46 -13.66
N VAL A 59 5.20 -8.95 -12.57
CA VAL A 59 5.96 -8.36 -11.46
C VAL A 59 6.41 -9.45 -10.49
N VAL A 60 7.71 -9.59 -10.30
CA VAL A 60 8.34 -10.72 -9.59
C VAL A 60 8.94 -10.29 -8.27
N ARG A 61 8.54 -10.94 -7.16
CA ARG A 61 9.16 -10.75 -5.85
C ARG A 61 10.46 -11.55 -5.75
N ARG A 62 11.54 -11.03 -6.37
CA ARG A 62 12.82 -11.75 -6.55
C ARG A 62 13.51 -12.12 -5.25
N ASP A 63 13.31 -11.33 -4.20
CA ASP A 63 13.85 -11.55 -2.84
C ASP A 63 12.96 -12.46 -1.98
N GLN A 64 11.75 -12.82 -2.46
CA GLN A 64 10.76 -13.61 -1.73
C GLN A 64 10.41 -14.94 -2.42
N GLY A 65 11.33 -15.49 -3.19
CA GLY A 65 11.17 -16.79 -3.85
C GLY A 65 10.73 -16.72 -5.31
N GLY A 66 10.46 -15.53 -5.86
CA GLY A 66 10.14 -15.35 -7.28
C GLY A 66 8.68 -15.56 -7.64
N ASP A 67 7.78 -15.56 -6.65
CA ASP A 67 6.34 -15.56 -6.88
C ASP A 67 5.82 -14.17 -7.30
N THR A 68 4.54 -14.10 -7.61
CA THR A 68 3.83 -12.86 -7.94
C THR A 68 2.60 -12.73 -7.06
N VAL A 69 2.35 -11.51 -6.59
CA VAL A 69 1.13 -11.17 -5.85
C VAL A 69 0.38 -10.07 -6.58
N SER A 70 -0.94 -10.04 -6.42
CA SER A 70 -1.79 -9.00 -7.03
C SER A 70 -1.37 -7.59 -6.61
N GLU A 71 -0.92 -7.41 -5.36
CA GLU A 71 -0.30 -6.18 -4.87
C GLU A 71 0.88 -5.74 -5.76
N GLY A 72 1.73 -6.71 -6.16
CA GLY A 72 2.87 -6.46 -7.05
C GLY A 72 2.45 -5.99 -8.42
N GLN A 73 1.45 -6.63 -9.03
CA GLN A 73 0.92 -6.22 -10.31
C GLN A 73 0.31 -4.81 -10.22
N ALA A 74 -0.44 -4.51 -9.17
CA ALA A 74 -0.99 -3.18 -8.93
C ALA A 74 0.11 -2.12 -8.78
N TYR A 75 1.20 -2.41 -8.04
CA TYR A 75 2.35 -1.51 -7.95
C TYR A 75 3.07 -1.32 -9.28
N GLY A 76 3.16 -2.38 -10.10
CA GLY A 76 3.68 -2.29 -11.47
C GLY A 76 2.84 -1.38 -12.36
N LEU A 77 1.51 -1.48 -12.28
CA LEU A 77 0.59 -0.59 -13.01
C LEU A 77 0.74 0.87 -12.56
N LEU A 78 0.81 1.12 -11.25
CA LEU A 78 1.07 2.47 -10.72
C LEU A 78 2.45 2.98 -11.15
N ALA A 79 3.48 2.12 -11.16
CA ALA A 79 4.82 2.47 -11.65
C ALA A 79 4.81 2.87 -13.12
N ALA A 80 4.05 2.17 -13.97
CA ALA A 80 3.89 2.50 -15.38
C ALA A 80 3.16 3.85 -15.59
N VAL A 81 2.14 4.16 -14.76
CA VAL A 81 1.51 5.48 -14.73
C VAL A 81 2.52 6.56 -14.35
N ILE A 82 3.29 6.35 -13.28
CA ILE A 82 4.34 7.28 -12.80
C ILE A 82 5.40 7.50 -13.90
N ALA A 83 5.87 6.41 -14.52
CA ALA A 83 6.87 6.45 -15.59
C ALA A 83 6.33 7.02 -16.91
N ASN A 84 5.01 7.16 -17.04
CA ASN A 84 4.32 7.49 -18.28
C ASN A 84 4.64 6.50 -19.42
N ASP A 85 4.66 5.21 -19.09
CA ASP A 85 4.98 4.10 -19.98
C ASP A 85 3.74 3.25 -20.26
N GLU A 86 3.04 3.59 -21.37
CA GLU A 86 1.85 2.86 -21.83
C GLU A 86 2.18 1.41 -22.18
N GLY A 87 3.37 1.16 -22.77
CA GLY A 87 3.77 -0.18 -23.19
C GLY A 87 3.94 -1.13 -22.01
N ALA A 88 4.65 -0.68 -20.96
CA ALA A 88 4.78 -1.45 -19.72
C ALA A 88 3.42 -1.66 -19.04
N PHE A 89 2.54 -0.63 -19.06
CA PHE A 89 1.19 -0.76 -18.50
C PHE A 89 0.40 -1.87 -19.19
N ASP A 90 0.37 -1.88 -20.53
CA ASP A 90 -0.34 -2.90 -21.31
C ASP A 90 0.21 -4.31 -21.03
N GLU A 91 1.54 -4.49 -21.02
CA GLU A 91 2.17 -5.79 -20.74
C GLU A 91 1.80 -6.30 -19.33
N ILE A 92 1.85 -5.43 -18.31
CA ILE A 92 1.50 -5.80 -16.93
C ILE A 92 0.02 -6.14 -16.81
N TRP A 93 -0.86 -5.34 -17.43
CA TRP A 93 -2.30 -5.58 -17.35
C TRP A 93 -2.73 -6.82 -18.14
N ASP A 94 -2.17 -7.06 -19.32
CA ASP A 94 -2.41 -8.28 -20.10
C ASP A 94 -2.03 -9.54 -19.33
N TRP A 95 -0.87 -9.53 -18.66
CA TRP A 95 -0.47 -10.63 -17.79
C TRP A 95 -1.43 -10.81 -16.62
N THR A 96 -1.79 -9.71 -15.96
CA THR A 96 -2.70 -9.72 -14.80
C THR A 96 -4.07 -10.29 -15.15
N THR A 97 -4.64 -9.85 -16.25
CA THR A 97 -5.95 -10.35 -16.73
C THR A 97 -5.92 -11.83 -17.10
N THR A 98 -4.79 -12.29 -17.67
CA THR A 98 -4.64 -13.69 -18.07
C THR A 98 -4.45 -14.64 -16.89
N GLU A 99 -3.67 -14.23 -15.89
CA GLU A 99 -3.18 -15.13 -14.84
C GLU A 99 -3.87 -14.94 -13.48
N LEU A 100 -4.32 -13.71 -13.13
CA LEU A 100 -4.84 -13.40 -11.80
C LEU A 100 -6.33 -13.05 -11.77
N VAL A 101 -6.89 -12.46 -12.83
CA VAL A 101 -8.30 -12.03 -12.79
C VAL A 101 -9.22 -13.24 -12.71
N ARG A 102 -10.07 -13.23 -11.69
CA ARG A 102 -11.06 -14.25 -11.38
C ARG A 102 -12.34 -14.03 -12.21
N SER A 103 -13.20 -15.03 -12.23
CA SER A 103 -14.51 -14.94 -12.92
C SER A 103 -15.47 -13.91 -12.32
N ASP A 104 -15.19 -13.41 -11.11
CA ASP A 104 -15.96 -12.36 -10.45
C ASP A 104 -15.38 -10.95 -10.64
N GLY A 105 -14.28 -10.83 -11.39
CA GLY A 105 -13.62 -9.58 -11.74
C GLY A 105 -12.56 -9.10 -10.76
N LEU A 106 -12.46 -9.70 -9.55
CA LEU A 106 -11.38 -9.43 -8.60
C LEU A 106 -10.11 -10.21 -8.97
N MET A 107 -8.98 -9.85 -8.39
CA MET A 107 -7.72 -10.55 -8.62
C MET A 107 -7.46 -11.60 -7.54
N ALA A 108 -7.01 -12.81 -7.94
CA ALA A 108 -6.39 -13.76 -7.02
C ALA A 108 -5.10 -13.16 -6.45
N TRP A 109 -4.90 -13.24 -5.13
CA TRP A 109 -3.79 -12.51 -4.54
C TRP A 109 -2.42 -13.11 -4.81
N ARG A 110 -2.31 -14.43 -5.11
CA ARG A 110 -1.00 -15.07 -5.26
C ARG A 110 -0.93 -16.11 -6.38
N TRP A 111 0.10 -15.95 -7.20
CA TRP A 111 0.51 -16.87 -8.27
C TRP A 111 1.95 -17.33 -8.04
N ASP A 112 2.22 -18.62 -8.24
CA ASP A 112 3.53 -19.22 -8.10
C ASP A 112 3.66 -20.46 -9.00
N ASP A 113 4.84 -20.69 -9.55
CA ASP A 113 5.18 -21.86 -10.37
C ASP A 113 4.14 -22.20 -11.46
N GLY A 114 3.64 -21.18 -12.16
CA GLY A 114 2.75 -21.35 -13.33
C GLY A 114 1.26 -21.47 -13.01
N ALA A 115 0.83 -21.15 -11.78
CA ALA A 115 -0.58 -21.22 -11.40
C ALA A 115 -0.93 -20.29 -10.23
N VAL A 116 -2.22 -19.94 -10.14
CA VAL A 116 -2.78 -19.36 -8.91
C VAL A 116 -2.69 -20.38 -7.78
N VAL A 117 -2.01 -20.02 -6.70
CA VAL A 117 -1.84 -20.88 -5.51
C VAL A 117 -2.75 -20.47 -4.35
N ASP A 118 -3.26 -19.25 -4.37
CA ASP A 118 -4.31 -18.77 -3.49
C ASP A 118 -5.20 -17.80 -4.26
N ASP A 119 -6.49 -18.11 -4.35
CA ASP A 119 -7.46 -17.41 -5.17
C ASP A 119 -8.31 -16.38 -4.40
N GLU A 120 -8.05 -16.16 -3.10
CA GLU A 120 -8.68 -15.06 -2.38
C GLU A 120 -8.25 -13.71 -2.94
N PRO A 121 -9.11 -12.69 -3.02
CA PRO A 121 -8.70 -11.35 -3.39
C PRO A 121 -8.07 -10.61 -2.21
N ALA A 122 -7.21 -9.64 -2.53
CA ALA A 122 -6.67 -8.66 -1.60
C ALA A 122 -7.12 -7.26 -2.04
N SER A 123 -7.99 -6.64 -1.25
CA SER A 123 -8.69 -5.41 -1.67
C SER A 123 -7.78 -4.20 -1.87
N ASP A 124 -6.61 -4.14 -1.23
CA ASP A 124 -5.61 -3.11 -1.49
C ASP A 124 -5.06 -3.19 -2.91
N ALA A 125 -4.81 -4.42 -3.39
CA ALA A 125 -4.36 -4.66 -4.75
C ALA A 125 -5.44 -4.33 -5.78
N ASP A 126 -6.67 -4.80 -5.55
CA ASP A 126 -7.80 -4.50 -6.45
C ASP A 126 -8.06 -2.98 -6.51
N LEU A 127 -7.99 -2.29 -5.37
CA LEU A 127 -8.19 -0.84 -5.27
C LEU A 127 -7.10 -0.06 -6.04
N ASP A 128 -5.82 -0.43 -5.84
CA ASP A 128 -4.70 0.21 -6.54
C ASP A 128 -4.71 -0.08 -8.05
N ALA A 129 -5.10 -1.29 -8.46
CA ALA A 129 -5.25 -1.64 -9.87
C ALA A 129 -6.39 -0.85 -10.52
N ALA A 130 -7.57 -0.76 -9.87
CA ALA A 130 -8.69 0.04 -10.37
C ALA A 130 -8.30 1.52 -10.52
N ARG A 131 -7.61 2.09 -9.51
CA ARG A 131 -7.05 3.45 -9.58
C ARG A 131 -6.08 3.61 -10.74
N ALA A 132 -5.14 2.68 -10.90
CA ALA A 132 -4.14 2.73 -11.96
C ALA A 132 -4.79 2.67 -13.36
N LEU A 133 -5.80 1.84 -13.55
CA LEU A 133 -6.56 1.74 -14.81
C LEU A 133 -7.28 3.04 -15.16
N VAL A 134 -7.96 3.67 -14.19
CA VAL A 134 -8.63 4.96 -14.43
C VAL A 134 -7.62 6.04 -14.78
N LEU A 135 -6.52 6.15 -14.02
CA LEU A 135 -5.47 7.13 -14.27
C LEU A 135 -4.75 6.90 -15.61
N ALA A 136 -4.48 5.65 -15.98
CA ALA A 136 -3.90 5.27 -17.25
C ALA A 136 -4.83 5.60 -18.42
N GLY A 137 -6.13 5.33 -18.27
CA GLY A 137 -7.15 5.70 -19.25
C GLY A 137 -7.13 7.19 -19.56
N ASP A 138 -7.12 8.03 -18.53
CA ASP A 138 -7.06 9.49 -18.66
C ASP A 138 -5.70 9.96 -19.22
N ARG A 139 -4.59 9.38 -18.75
CA ARG A 139 -3.23 9.80 -19.12
C ARG A 139 -2.84 9.41 -20.54
N PHE A 140 -3.20 8.20 -20.96
CA PHE A 140 -2.87 7.65 -22.29
C PHE A 140 -3.97 7.88 -23.34
N GLY A 141 -5.14 8.39 -22.93
CA GLY A 141 -6.29 8.58 -23.80
C GLY A 141 -6.96 7.26 -24.21
N ARG A 142 -7.01 6.29 -23.29
CA ARG A 142 -7.49 4.92 -23.44
C ARG A 142 -8.81 4.75 -22.70
N ASP A 143 -9.93 4.93 -23.41
CA ASP A 143 -11.28 4.75 -22.86
C ASP A 143 -11.51 3.32 -22.34
N ASP A 144 -10.90 2.31 -23.01
CA ASP A 144 -10.98 0.90 -22.63
C ASP A 144 -10.38 0.64 -21.23
N LEU A 145 -9.19 1.17 -20.93
CA LEU A 145 -8.59 1.03 -19.60
C LEU A 145 -9.45 1.71 -18.52
N ARG A 146 -9.99 2.88 -18.85
CA ARG A 146 -10.89 3.59 -17.93
C ARG A 146 -12.16 2.80 -17.64
N GLU A 147 -12.76 2.17 -18.66
CA GLU A 147 -13.94 1.32 -18.52
C GLU A 147 -13.63 0.11 -17.63
N GLU A 148 -12.51 -0.59 -17.84
CA GLU A 148 -12.07 -1.71 -17.01
C GLU A 148 -11.82 -1.29 -15.55
N GLY A 149 -11.23 -0.12 -15.31
CA GLY A 149 -11.06 0.44 -13.98
C GLY A 149 -12.39 0.71 -13.28
N VAL A 150 -13.40 1.22 -13.99
CA VAL A 150 -14.76 1.45 -13.49
C VAL A 150 -15.47 0.12 -13.19
N GLU A 151 -15.28 -0.91 -14.03
CA GLU A 151 -15.84 -2.24 -13.79
C GLU A 151 -15.26 -2.86 -12.53
N LEU A 152 -13.93 -2.86 -12.38
CA LEU A 152 -13.26 -3.37 -11.17
C LEU A 152 -13.68 -2.59 -9.91
N ALA A 153 -13.74 -1.25 -9.98
CA ALA A 153 -14.22 -0.40 -8.89
C ALA A 153 -15.65 -0.76 -8.47
N THR A 154 -16.53 -1.05 -9.43
CA THR A 154 -17.92 -1.45 -9.13
C THR A 154 -17.95 -2.77 -8.37
N VAL A 155 -17.13 -3.75 -8.76
CA VAL A 155 -17.05 -5.06 -8.08
C VAL A 155 -16.50 -4.90 -6.66
N ILE A 156 -15.48 -4.06 -6.45
CA ILE A 156 -14.94 -3.74 -5.11
C ILE A 156 -16.05 -3.18 -4.22
N ALA A 157 -16.75 -2.14 -4.68
CA ALA A 157 -17.81 -1.50 -3.91
C ALA A 157 -18.98 -2.45 -3.61
N ASP A 158 -19.27 -3.41 -4.49
CA ASP A 158 -20.35 -4.38 -4.32
C ASP A 158 -20.00 -5.53 -3.38
N ARG A 159 -18.72 -5.88 -3.24
CA ARG A 159 -18.33 -7.15 -2.62
C ARG A 159 -17.35 -7.05 -1.47
N LEU A 160 -16.57 -5.98 -1.43
CA LEU A 160 -15.48 -5.81 -0.47
C LEU A 160 -15.77 -4.66 0.52
N THR A 161 -17.04 -4.45 0.85
CA THR A 161 -17.44 -3.40 1.80
C THR A 161 -18.36 -3.95 2.87
N ALA A 162 -18.37 -3.31 4.04
CA ALA A 162 -19.30 -3.61 5.13
C ALA A 162 -19.77 -2.33 5.82
N GLU A 163 -21.05 -2.34 6.21
CA GLU A 163 -21.67 -1.26 7.00
C GLU A 163 -21.36 -1.44 8.47
N THR A 164 -20.98 -0.36 9.14
CA THR A 164 -20.78 -0.28 10.59
C THR A 164 -21.36 1.02 11.14
N GLU A 165 -21.45 1.17 12.47
CA GLU A 165 -21.83 2.47 13.06
C GLU A 165 -20.78 3.58 12.81
N ARG A 166 -19.56 3.23 12.35
CA ARG A 166 -18.55 4.20 11.90
C ARG A 166 -18.71 4.61 10.45
N GLY A 167 -19.58 3.97 9.69
CA GLY A 167 -19.81 4.13 8.26
C GLY A 167 -19.40 2.91 7.47
N LEU A 168 -19.36 3.07 6.15
CA LEU A 168 -18.92 2.02 5.22
C LEU A 168 -17.40 1.84 5.31
N ILE A 169 -16.94 0.59 5.44
CA ILE A 169 -15.52 0.24 5.50
C ILE A 169 -15.13 -0.70 4.37
N LEU A 170 -13.85 -0.64 3.95
CA LEU A 170 -13.27 -1.58 3.01
C LEU A 170 -12.83 -2.85 3.74
N LEU A 171 -13.31 -4.00 3.29
CA LEU A 171 -12.90 -5.31 3.79
C LEU A 171 -11.61 -5.76 3.09
N PRO A 172 -10.69 -6.45 3.77
CA PRO A 172 -9.41 -6.85 3.19
C PRO A 172 -9.52 -7.96 2.13
N GLY A 173 -10.64 -8.68 2.09
CA GLY A 173 -10.92 -9.75 1.14
C GLY A 173 -12.30 -10.34 1.38
N LEU A 174 -12.74 -11.24 0.50
CA LEU A 174 -14.07 -11.86 0.61
C LEU A 174 -14.23 -12.69 1.88
N TRP A 175 -13.14 -13.28 2.39
CA TRP A 175 -13.14 -14.06 3.63
C TRP A 175 -13.55 -13.25 4.87
N ALA A 176 -13.43 -11.92 4.82
CA ALA A 176 -13.79 -11.04 5.93
C ALA A 176 -15.28 -10.67 5.95
N ALA A 177 -16.00 -10.85 4.85
CA ALA A 177 -17.39 -10.41 4.70
C ALA A 177 -18.40 -11.15 5.59
N ASP A 178 -18.15 -12.44 5.87
CA ASP A 178 -19.06 -13.32 6.61
C ASP A 178 -18.76 -13.39 8.12
N ARG A 179 -17.87 -12.54 8.62
CA ARG A 179 -17.39 -12.59 10.02
C ARG A 179 -17.50 -11.21 10.66
N GLU A 180 -18.20 -11.14 11.78
CA GLU A 180 -18.24 -9.99 12.69
C GLU A 180 -17.58 -10.40 14.03
N PRO A 181 -16.64 -9.61 14.57
CA PRO A 181 -16.14 -8.34 14.03
C PRO A 181 -15.42 -8.51 12.71
N TYR A 182 -15.52 -7.47 11.85
CA TYR A 182 -14.85 -7.46 10.56
C TYR A 182 -13.35 -7.26 10.73
N ALA A 183 -12.54 -8.13 10.10
CA ALA A 183 -11.12 -7.85 9.97
C ALA A 183 -10.92 -6.59 9.12
N TYR A 184 -9.99 -5.76 9.53
CA TYR A 184 -9.70 -4.48 8.90
C TYR A 184 -8.20 -4.22 8.85
N ASN A 185 -7.69 -3.84 7.69
CA ASN A 185 -6.33 -3.35 7.56
C ASN A 185 -6.38 -1.82 7.36
N PRO A 186 -5.93 -1.02 8.34
CA PRO A 186 -6.02 0.43 8.26
C PRO A 186 -5.31 1.03 7.05
N SER A 187 -4.26 0.36 6.54
CA SER A 187 -3.45 0.84 5.42
C SER A 187 -4.05 0.56 4.04
N TYR A 188 -5.13 -0.22 3.97
CA TYR A 188 -5.84 -0.49 2.72
C TYR A 188 -6.73 0.69 2.31
N ALA A 189 -7.13 1.52 3.28
CA ALA A 189 -7.85 2.76 3.00
C ALA A 189 -6.94 3.75 2.27
N SER A 190 -7.36 4.16 1.07
CA SER A 190 -6.66 5.14 0.25
C SER A 190 -7.63 6.27 -0.15
N PRO A 191 -7.62 7.41 0.56
CA PRO A 191 -8.50 8.54 0.26
C PRO A 191 -8.47 8.97 -1.20
N VAL A 192 -7.27 9.07 -1.79
CA VAL A 192 -7.11 9.47 -3.20
C VAL A 192 -7.66 8.41 -4.16
N ALA A 193 -7.46 7.11 -3.87
CA ALA A 193 -8.08 6.06 -4.68
C ALA A 193 -9.61 6.15 -4.62
N PHE A 194 -10.17 6.38 -3.43
CA PHE A 194 -11.62 6.54 -3.26
C PHE A 194 -12.15 7.77 -4.03
N GLU A 195 -11.41 8.88 -4.05
CA GLU A 195 -11.77 10.07 -4.82
C GLU A 195 -11.74 9.80 -6.32
N VAL A 196 -10.63 9.27 -6.84
CA VAL A 196 -10.45 8.92 -8.27
C VAL A 196 -11.56 7.96 -8.74
N LEU A 197 -11.85 6.92 -7.98
CA LEU A 197 -12.86 5.93 -8.33
C LEU A 197 -14.27 6.47 -8.16
N GLY A 198 -14.50 7.32 -7.16
CA GLY A 198 -15.77 8.02 -6.97
C GLY A 198 -16.11 8.96 -8.12
N GLU A 199 -15.13 9.72 -8.62
CA GLU A 199 -15.29 10.57 -9.81
C GLU A 199 -15.50 9.75 -11.08
N ALA A 200 -14.76 8.66 -11.25
CA ALA A 200 -14.85 7.83 -12.44
C ALA A 200 -16.19 7.07 -12.55
N THR A 201 -16.71 6.54 -11.43
CA THR A 201 -17.92 5.72 -11.37
C THR A 201 -19.19 6.56 -11.15
N GLY A 202 -19.09 7.70 -10.46
CA GLY A 202 -20.21 8.46 -9.94
C GLY A 202 -20.98 7.75 -8.80
N ASP A 203 -20.39 6.71 -8.20
CA ASP A 203 -21.00 5.93 -7.12
C ASP A 203 -20.74 6.59 -5.76
N PRO A 204 -21.79 7.00 -5.01
CA PRO A 204 -21.63 7.70 -3.73
C PRO A 204 -20.97 6.83 -2.64
N ARG A 205 -20.93 5.51 -2.77
CA ARG A 205 -20.29 4.60 -1.81
C ARG A 205 -18.80 4.89 -1.63
N TRP A 206 -18.13 5.44 -2.63
CA TRP A 206 -16.73 5.82 -2.51
C TRP A 206 -16.51 6.95 -1.52
N ALA A 207 -17.40 7.94 -1.51
CA ALA A 207 -17.38 9.00 -0.49
C ALA A 207 -17.76 8.47 0.90
N GLU A 208 -18.66 7.48 0.98
CA GLU A 208 -19.00 6.80 2.23
C GLU A 208 -17.84 5.96 2.77
N LEU A 209 -17.11 5.24 1.90
CA LEU A 209 -15.87 4.52 2.24
C LEU A 209 -14.79 5.46 2.76
N HIS A 210 -14.60 6.62 2.12
CA HIS A 210 -13.66 7.63 2.59
C HIS A 210 -14.04 8.10 4.00
N ALA A 211 -15.28 8.50 4.20
CA ALA A 211 -15.76 8.98 5.50
C ALA A 211 -15.66 7.92 6.61
N GLY A 212 -16.06 6.68 6.32
CA GLY A 212 -15.98 5.56 7.27
C GLY A 212 -14.55 5.19 7.62
N SER A 213 -13.67 5.10 6.62
CA SER A 213 -12.24 4.81 6.83
C SER A 213 -11.54 5.92 7.62
N ALA A 214 -11.86 7.19 7.35
CA ALA A 214 -11.32 8.32 8.12
C ALA A 214 -11.79 8.28 9.58
N ALA A 215 -13.06 7.93 9.83
CA ALA A 215 -13.59 7.78 11.19
C ALA A 215 -12.92 6.64 11.96
N VAL A 216 -12.67 5.48 11.31
CA VAL A 216 -11.95 4.36 11.91
C VAL A 216 -10.50 4.74 12.20
N THR A 217 -9.81 5.37 11.24
CA THR A 217 -8.42 5.83 11.39
C THR A 217 -8.29 6.84 12.54
N ALA A 218 -9.19 7.81 12.62
CA ALA A 218 -9.20 8.79 13.72
C ALA A 218 -9.37 8.11 15.09
N GLU A 219 -10.24 7.12 15.23
CA GLU A 219 -10.44 6.39 16.48
C GLU A 219 -9.19 5.58 16.87
N ILE A 220 -8.56 4.90 15.91
CA ILE A 220 -7.30 4.17 16.13
C ILE A 220 -6.22 5.12 16.64
N LEU A 221 -6.00 6.25 15.96
CA LEU A 221 -4.95 7.22 16.30
C LEU A 221 -5.25 8.05 17.56
N ASN A 222 -6.51 8.10 18.00
CA ASN A 222 -6.86 8.64 19.30
C ASN A 222 -6.56 7.66 20.45
N ALA A 223 -6.55 6.37 20.18
CA ALA A 223 -6.32 5.32 21.19
C ALA A 223 -4.85 4.90 21.30
N THR A 224 -4.06 5.05 20.24
CA THR A 224 -2.67 4.60 20.13
C THR A 224 -1.79 5.65 19.46
N ASP A 225 -0.49 5.68 19.79
CA ASP A 225 0.48 6.59 19.15
C ASP A 225 0.74 6.20 17.67
N LEU A 226 0.68 4.90 17.36
CA LEU A 226 0.87 4.34 16.01
C LEU A 226 -0.31 3.44 15.63
N PRO A 227 -0.71 3.39 14.35
CA PRO A 227 -1.74 2.46 13.90
C PRO A 227 -1.21 1.02 13.93
N PRO A 228 -2.07 0.01 14.20
CA PRO A 228 -1.69 -1.39 14.05
C PRO A 228 -1.65 -1.81 12.57
N ASP A 229 -0.89 -2.86 12.24
CA ASP A 229 -0.97 -3.51 10.94
C ASP A 229 -2.39 -4.05 10.68
N TRP A 230 -3.03 -4.59 11.71
CA TRP A 230 -4.37 -5.14 11.66
C TRP A 230 -5.25 -4.69 12.81
N ALA A 231 -6.52 -4.49 12.52
CA ALA A 231 -7.57 -4.19 13.48
C ALA A 231 -8.83 -5.02 13.18
N GLN A 232 -9.76 -5.02 14.10
CA GLN A 232 -11.12 -5.48 13.87
C GLN A 232 -12.10 -4.34 14.15
N VAL A 233 -13.14 -4.26 13.33
CA VAL A 233 -14.22 -3.28 13.46
C VAL A 233 -15.52 -4.02 13.69
N HIS A 234 -16.18 -3.72 14.82
CA HIS A 234 -17.49 -4.27 15.15
C HIS A 234 -18.61 -3.49 14.44
N ALA A 235 -19.74 -4.13 14.20
CA ALA A 235 -20.89 -3.46 13.61
C ALA A 235 -21.39 -2.26 14.45
N ASP A 236 -21.24 -2.34 15.79
CA ASP A 236 -21.55 -1.25 16.73
C ASP A 236 -20.45 -0.17 16.84
N GLY A 237 -19.46 -0.22 15.94
CA GLY A 237 -18.41 0.79 15.86
C GLY A 237 -17.27 0.67 16.86
N LEU A 238 -17.21 -0.38 17.69
CA LEU A 238 -16.03 -0.68 18.51
C LEU A 238 -14.87 -1.11 17.60
N ILE A 239 -13.67 -0.60 17.87
CA ILE A 239 -12.45 -0.90 17.11
C ILE A 239 -11.39 -1.42 18.06
N GLU A 240 -10.75 -2.54 17.72
CA GLU A 240 -9.71 -3.15 18.53
C GLU A 240 -8.53 -3.55 17.64
N PRO A 241 -7.27 -3.24 18.04
CA PRO A 241 -6.10 -3.78 17.37
C PRO A 241 -6.08 -5.31 17.37
N MET A 242 -5.61 -5.91 16.29
CA MET A 242 -5.66 -7.36 16.11
C MET A 242 -4.28 -7.93 15.71
N PRO A 243 -3.86 -9.10 16.26
CA PRO A 243 -2.63 -9.76 15.85
C PRO A 243 -2.84 -10.52 14.52
N GLY A 244 -2.60 -9.86 13.41
CA GLY A 244 -2.80 -10.43 12.09
C GLY A 244 -4.28 -10.55 11.69
N PRO A 245 -4.56 -10.87 10.43
CA PRO A 245 -5.90 -10.78 9.82
C PRO A 245 -6.91 -11.81 10.34
N LEU A 246 -6.45 -12.92 10.89
CA LEU A 246 -7.32 -13.94 11.50
C LEU A 246 -7.37 -13.84 13.02
N GLY A 247 -6.80 -12.80 13.63
CA GLY A 247 -6.69 -12.67 15.07
C GLY A 247 -5.58 -13.54 15.69
N GLU A 248 -4.73 -14.12 14.86
CA GLU A 248 -3.61 -14.97 15.23
C GLU A 248 -2.35 -14.55 14.48
N GLY A 249 -1.18 -14.91 14.98
CA GLY A 249 0.10 -14.67 14.33
C GLY A 249 1.02 -13.79 15.16
N ASP A 250 1.62 -12.78 14.56
CA ASP A 250 2.51 -11.83 15.23
C ASP A 250 1.74 -11.01 16.27
N PRO A 251 2.42 -10.51 17.31
CA PRO A 251 1.81 -9.56 18.24
C PRO A 251 1.20 -8.36 17.52
N VAL A 252 0.23 -7.70 18.15
CA VAL A 252 -0.24 -6.39 17.68
C VAL A 252 0.96 -5.46 17.56
N GLN A 253 1.15 -4.89 16.37
CA GLN A 253 2.34 -4.12 16.03
C GLN A 253 2.08 -3.11 14.92
N TYR A 254 2.98 -2.16 14.80
CA TYR A 254 3.22 -1.31 13.64
C TYR A 254 4.45 -1.87 12.91
N ALA A 255 4.28 -2.41 11.69
CA ALA A 255 5.39 -3.05 11.00
C ALA A 255 5.40 -2.78 9.48
N PHE A 256 4.80 -3.65 8.68
CA PHE A 256 4.91 -3.55 7.22
C PHE A 256 3.63 -3.03 6.54
N ASP A 257 2.47 -3.22 7.16
CA ASP A 257 1.20 -2.70 6.65
C ASP A 257 0.93 -1.28 7.16
N ALA A 258 0.96 -1.09 8.46
CA ALA A 258 0.62 0.18 9.10
C ALA A 258 1.36 1.42 8.57
N PRO A 259 2.67 1.36 8.20
CA PRO A 259 3.39 2.48 7.61
C PRO A 259 2.74 3.07 6.36
N ARG A 260 2.06 2.26 5.56
CA ARG A 260 1.39 2.70 4.33
C ARG A 260 0.30 3.75 4.60
N LEU A 261 -0.34 3.69 5.78
CA LEU A 261 -1.43 4.59 6.15
C LEU A 261 -1.01 6.07 6.03
N MET A 262 0.15 6.45 6.58
CA MET A 262 0.62 7.84 6.53
C MET A 262 0.80 8.32 5.10
N LEU A 263 1.32 7.47 4.21
CA LEU A 263 1.48 7.79 2.79
C LEU A 263 0.13 7.98 2.10
N ARG A 264 -0.82 7.05 2.31
CA ARG A 264 -2.16 7.10 1.72
C ARG A 264 -2.94 8.36 2.13
N TYR A 265 -2.81 8.80 3.38
CA TYR A 265 -3.48 9.99 3.87
C TYR A 265 -2.73 11.29 3.55
N ALA A 266 -1.39 11.26 3.50
CA ALA A 266 -0.58 12.44 3.18
C ALA A 266 -0.66 12.85 1.70
N GLU A 267 -0.94 11.90 0.78
CA GLU A 267 -1.14 12.21 -0.64
C GLU A 267 -2.47 12.92 -0.92
N SER A 268 -3.43 12.89 0.03
CA SER A 268 -4.74 13.51 -0.13
C SER A 268 -4.67 15.04 -0.17
N CYS A 269 -5.62 15.63 -0.93
CA CYS A 269 -5.82 17.07 -0.97
C CYS A 269 -6.70 17.59 0.18
N THR A 270 -7.29 16.69 0.93
CA THR A 270 -8.24 17.03 2.00
C THR A 270 -7.50 17.35 3.29
N PRO A 271 -7.67 18.54 3.89
CA PRO A 271 -6.96 18.91 5.12
C PRO A 271 -7.15 17.95 6.30
N ASP A 272 -8.34 17.34 6.40
CA ASP A 272 -8.66 16.40 7.47
C ASP A 272 -7.86 15.08 7.32
N ASP A 273 -7.67 14.59 6.09
CA ASP A 273 -6.83 13.42 5.81
C ASP A 273 -5.36 13.71 6.14
N VAL A 274 -4.85 14.85 5.68
CA VAL A 274 -3.48 15.30 5.97
C VAL A 274 -3.28 15.42 7.50
N ALA A 275 -4.29 15.90 8.23
CA ALA A 275 -4.22 15.97 9.68
C ALA A 275 -4.12 14.57 10.33
N LEU A 276 -4.80 13.55 9.79
CA LEU A 276 -4.66 12.15 10.24
C LEU A 276 -3.25 11.61 9.97
N ALA A 277 -2.68 11.88 8.80
CA ALA A 277 -1.31 11.47 8.47
C ALA A 277 -0.27 12.10 9.40
N ALA A 278 -0.54 13.31 9.92
CA ALA A 278 0.38 14.03 10.80
C ALA A 278 0.45 13.46 12.23
N LEU A 279 -0.62 12.82 12.72
CA LEU A 279 -0.73 12.39 14.13
C LEU A 279 0.42 11.46 14.59
N PRO A 280 0.88 10.47 13.81
CA PRO A 280 1.95 9.57 14.23
C PRO A 280 3.35 10.21 14.23
N PHE A 281 3.52 11.43 13.71
CA PHE A 281 4.85 12.01 13.49
C PHE A 281 5.68 12.11 14.78
N GLU A 282 5.11 12.63 15.87
CA GLU A 282 5.83 12.76 17.15
C GLU A 282 6.32 11.40 17.69
N ALA A 283 5.54 10.35 17.50
CA ALA A 283 5.91 9.01 17.91
C ALA A 283 7.04 8.43 17.06
N LEU A 284 6.96 8.61 15.74
CA LEU A 284 7.97 8.12 14.79
C LEU A 284 9.29 8.90 14.87
N ASP A 285 9.25 10.18 15.30
CA ASP A 285 10.45 11.04 15.41
C ASP A 285 11.19 10.91 16.75
N ARG A 286 10.72 10.05 17.67
CA ARG A 286 11.39 9.81 18.97
C ARG A 286 12.80 9.25 18.80
N GLU A 287 13.01 8.44 17.78
CA GLU A 287 14.29 7.80 17.49
C GLU A 287 14.77 8.18 16.09
N LYS A 288 16.07 8.45 15.97
CA LYS A 288 16.70 8.75 14.68
C LYS A 288 16.54 7.60 13.69
N ASP A 289 16.74 6.40 14.17
CA ASP A 289 16.70 5.17 13.38
C ASP A 289 15.40 4.41 13.74
N ILE A 290 14.50 4.29 12.76
CA ILE A 290 13.21 3.63 12.95
C ILE A 290 13.40 2.12 12.81
N ALA A 291 13.02 1.36 13.84
CA ALA A 291 12.98 -0.10 13.74
C ALA A 291 11.89 -0.55 12.75
N SER A 292 12.11 -1.65 12.06
CA SER A 292 11.15 -2.21 11.09
C SER A 292 9.85 -2.69 11.75
N ARG A 293 9.87 -2.92 13.06
CA ARG A 293 8.73 -3.34 13.88
C ARG A 293 8.71 -2.55 15.17
N LEU A 294 7.57 -1.93 15.47
CA LEU A 294 7.33 -1.16 16.68
C LEU A 294 6.08 -1.67 17.40
N ASP A 295 6.01 -1.51 18.70
CA ASP A 295 4.71 -1.55 19.38
C ASP A 295 3.90 -0.27 19.11
N LEU A 296 2.64 -0.24 19.48
CA LEU A 296 1.76 0.90 19.19
C LEU A 296 2.09 2.17 20.00
N GLY A 297 3.04 2.10 20.92
CA GLY A 297 3.62 3.24 21.65
C GLY A 297 4.98 3.68 21.09
N ALA A 298 5.37 3.18 19.93
CA ALA A 298 6.65 3.39 19.25
C ALA A 298 7.87 2.74 19.92
N GLY A 299 7.69 1.79 20.85
CA GLY A 299 8.76 0.97 21.38
C GLY A 299 9.28 -0.04 20.34
N PRO A 300 10.62 -0.18 20.15
CA PRO A 300 11.15 -1.08 19.14
C PRO A 300 10.92 -2.55 19.49
N LEU A 301 10.44 -3.34 18.51
CA LEU A 301 10.26 -4.79 18.58
C LEU A 301 11.31 -5.54 17.75
N SER A 302 12.14 -4.84 16.98
CA SER A 302 13.25 -5.37 16.21
C SER A 302 14.44 -4.42 16.21
N ASP A 303 15.61 -4.93 15.82
CA ASP A 303 16.82 -4.12 15.65
C ASP A 303 17.07 -3.73 14.18
N GLU A 304 16.30 -4.28 13.25
CA GLU A 304 16.42 -4.03 11.81
C GLU A 304 15.63 -2.77 11.44
N GLN A 305 16.03 -2.15 10.34
CA GLN A 305 15.35 -1.02 9.71
C GLN A 305 14.68 -1.48 8.42
N SER A 306 13.62 -0.78 8.00
CA SER A 306 12.99 -0.96 6.69
C SER A 306 12.81 0.38 6.00
N ALA A 307 12.90 0.39 4.66
CA ALA A 307 12.72 1.61 3.88
C ALA A 307 11.31 2.22 4.11
N ILE A 308 10.28 1.37 4.22
CA ILE A 308 8.91 1.84 4.41
C ILE A 308 8.71 2.60 5.73
N GLY A 309 9.44 2.27 6.79
CA GLY A 309 9.38 3.03 8.06
C GLY A 309 9.80 4.48 7.86
N PHE A 310 10.86 4.72 7.09
CA PHE A 310 11.32 6.07 6.78
C PHE A 310 10.39 6.80 5.80
N THR A 311 9.81 6.11 4.80
CA THR A 311 8.81 6.74 3.91
C THR A 311 7.56 7.16 4.67
N ALA A 312 7.12 6.37 5.64
CA ALA A 312 5.99 6.70 6.49
C ALA A 312 6.27 7.93 7.38
N ARG A 313 7.47 8.03 7.99
CA ARG A 313 7.84 9.22 8.75
C ARG A 313 7.99 10.44 7.85
N ALA A 314 8.51 10.28 6.64
CA ALA A 314 8.56 11.35 5.64
C ALA A 314 7.15 11.90 5.32
N ALA A 315 6.18 11.00 5.12
CA ALA A 315 4.78 11.39 4.88
C ALA A 315 4.17 12.12 6.08
N ALA A 316 4.38 11.59 7.30
CA ALA A 316 3.90 12.24 8.51
C ALA A 316 4.57 13.62 8.75
N ALA A 317 5.88 13.74 8.50
CA ALA A 317 6.61 15.01 8.54
C ALA A 317 6.04 16.04 7.55
N GLN A 318 5.83 15.64 6.31
CA GLN A 318 5.22 16.49 5.29
C GLN A 318 3.84 16.98 5.73
N ALA A 319 3.03 16.10 6.29
CA ALA A 319 1.69 16.43 6.80
C ALA A 319 1.72 17.44 7.95
N THR A 320 2.81 17.51 8.74
CA THR A 320 3.01 18.57 9.75
C THR A 320 3.57 19.86 9.14
N GLY A 321 3.96 19.88 7.88
CA GLY A 321 4.64 21.00 7.21
C GLY A 321 6.17 21.01 7.40
N ASP A 322 6.77 19.97 7.97
CA ASP A 322 8.24 19.82 8.09
C ASP A 322 8.84 19.19 6.83
N GLU A 323 9.02 20.02 5.81
CA GLU A 323 9.58 19.61 4.51
C GLU A 323 11.03 19.11 4.61
N VAL A 324 11.79 19.64 5.57
CA VAL A 324 13.20 19.25 5.75
C VAL A 324 13.27 17.84 6.31
N ALA A 325 12.48 17.52 7.31
CA ALA A 325 12.39 16.18 7.87
C ALA A 325 11.86 15.18 6.81
N SER A 326 10.81 15.55 6.08
CA SER A 326 10.25 14.74 4.99
C SER A 326 11.29 14.37 3.95
N THR A 327 12.02 15.37 3.41
CA THR A 327 13.07 15.15 2.40
C THR A 327 14.20 14.26 2.96
N THR A 328 14.63 14.52 4.20
CA THR A 328 15.69 13.74 4.84
C THR A 328 15.33 12.27 4.98
N ASP A 329 14.08 11.98 5.33
CA ASP A 329 13.61 10.61 5.49
C ASP A 329 13.38 9.90 4.15
N LEU A 330 12.90 10.59 3.12
CA LEU A 330 12.85 10.02 1.77
C LEU A 330 14.25 9.66 1.27
N GLU A 331 15.25 10.55 1.46
CA GLU A 331 16.64 10.25 1.12
C GLU A 331 17.16 9.04 1.89
N ARG A 332 16.82 8.93 3.18
CA ARG A 332 17.22 7.79 4.01
C ARG A 332 16.56 6.50 3.54
N ALA A 333 15.28 6.52 3.21
CA ALA A 333 14.56 5.39 2.64
C ALA A 333 15.21 4.89 1.35
N ALA A 334 15.51 5.82 0.42
CA ALA A 334 16.17 5.51 -0.83
C ALA A 334 17.59 4.94 -0.64
N GLN A 335 18.37 5.47 0.32
CA GLN A 335 19.69 4.94 0.65
C GLN A 335 19.58 3.52 1.22
N LEU A 336 18.64 3.27 2.11
CA LEU A 336 18.43 1.95 2.71
C LEU A 336 17.99 0.93 1.66
N SER A 337 17.07 1.31 0.76
CA SER A 337 16.62 0.49 -0.37
C SER A 337 17.77 0.18 -1.33
N ALA A 338 18.64 1.13 -1.64
CA ALA A 338 19.81 0.90 -2.48
C ALA A 338 20.87 -0.01 -1.83
N GLU A 339 21.02 0.06 -0.50
CA GLU A 339 21.96 -0.78 0.25
C GLU A 339 21.43 -2.22 0.45
N TYR A 340 20.13 -2.35 0.67
CA TYR A 340 19.43 -3.62 0.93
C TYR A 340 18.14 -3.70 0.08
N PRO A 341 18.27 -3.91 -1.22
CA PRO A 341 17.15 -3.89 -2.13
C PRO A 341 16.19 -5.06 -1.84
N THR A 342 14.94 -4.73 -1.63
CA THR A 342 13.84 -5.67 -1.54
C THR A 342 12.71 -5.19 -2.43
N TYR A 343 11.94 -6.10 -3.00
CA TYR A 343 10.76 -5.77 -3.80
C TYR A 343 9.85 -4.77 -3.07
N TYR A 344 9.52 -5.06 -1.82
CA TYR A 344 8.60 -4.24 -1.04
C TYR A 344 9.18 -2.86 -0.67
N GLY A 345 10.44 -2.82 -0.27
CA GLY A 345 11.15 -1.57 0.04
C GLY A 345 11.25 -0.65 -1.18
N ASP A 346 11.63 -1.19 -2.34
CA ASP A 346 11.76 -0.43 -3.57
C ASP A 346 10.40 0.08 -4.06
N ALA A 347 9.34 -0.75 -3.96
CA ALA A 347 7.98 -0.36 -4.29
C ALA A 347 7.51 0.85 -3.47
N TRP A 348 7.68 0.79 -2.14
CA TRP A 348 7.23 1.87 -1.28
C TRP A 348 8.12 3.11 -1.31
N VAL A 349 9.39 3.00 -1.65
CA VAL A 349 10.22 4.19 -1.96
C VAL A 349 9.75 4.87 -3.25
N MET A 350 9.44 4.11 -4.29
CA MET A 350 8.90 4.62 -5.56
C MET A 350 7.52 5.29 -5.34
N LEU A 351 6.58 4.60 -4.69
CA LEU A 351 5.24 5.12 -4.41
C LEU A 351 5.28 6.36 -3.51
N ALA A 352 6.07 6.34 -2.43
CA ALA A 352 6.23 7.49 -1.55
C ALA A 352 6.79 8.70 -2.28
N THR A 353 7.77 8.49 -3.16
CA THR A 353 8.32 9.56 -3.98
C THR A 353 7.22 10.18 -4.84
N ALA A 354 6.42 9.38 -5.54
CA ALA A 354 5.32 9.88 -6.37
C ALA A 354 4.24 10.57 -5.52
N MET A 355 3.73 9.91 -4.48
CA MET A 355 2.64 10.42 -3.64
C MET A 355 2.99 11.76 -2.94
N LEU A 356 4.25 11.95 -2.56
CA LEU A 356 4.67 13.13 -1.79
C LEU A 356 5.24 14.26 -2.65
N THR A 357 5.61 14.01 -3.92
CA THR A 357 6.32 15.01 -4.74
C THR A 357 5.71 15.24 -6.13
N ASP A 358 4.73 14.42 -6.55
CA ASP A 358 4.16 14.44 -7.90
C ASP A 358 2.64 14.25 -7.84
N ASP A 359 1.92 14.59 -8.90
CA ASP A 359 0.47 14.43 -9.03
C ASP A 359 0.05 13.27 -9.95
N ALA A 360 1.00 12.50 -10.44
CA ALA A 360 0.77 11.40 -11.39
C ALA A 360 -0.24 10.36 -10.90
N LEU A 361 -0.34 10.20 -9.59
CA LEU A 361 -1.26 9.26 -8.95
C LEU A 361 -2.60 9.90 -8.52
N GLY A 362 -2.90 11.13 -8.95
CA GLY A 362 -4.16 11.82 -8.68
C GLY A 362 -4.22 12.51 -7.31
N GLY A 363 -3.15 12.46 -6.52
CA GLY A 363 -3.04 13.19 -5.27
C GLY A 363 -2.64 14.66 -5.46
N CYS A 364 -2.60 15.42 -4.36
CA CYS A 364 -2.06 16.78 -4.35
C CYS A 364 -0.53 16.75 -4.28
N GLY A 365 0.12 16.25 -5.30
CA GLY A 365 1.56 16.46 -5.45
C GLY A 365 1.85 17.95 -5.25
N LYS A 366 2.95 18.32 -4.57
CA LYS A 366 3.30 19.73 -4.44
C LYS A 366 3.44 20.30 -5.85
N ALA A 367 2.44 21.09 -6.28
CA ALA A 367 2.61 21.95 -7.43
C ALA A 367 3.94 22.69 -7.22
N ALA A 368 4.88 22.53 -8.16
CA ALA A 368 6.16 23.20 -8.11
C ALA A 368 5.92 24.68 -7.82
N ALA A 369 6.36 25.15 -6.65
CA ALA A 369 6.21 26.52 -6.21
C ALA A 369 7.09 27.45 -7.05
#